data_b09b98304a4112ba21f3a2da68afb3af
#
_entry.id   b09b98304a4112ba21f3a2da68afb3af
#
_cell.length_a   1.000
_cell.length_b   1.000
_cell.length_c   1.000
_cell.angle_alpha   90.00
_cell.angle_beta   90.00
_cell.angle_gamma   90.00
#
_symmetry.space_group_name_H-M   'P 1'
#
loop_
_entity.id
_entity.type
_entity.pdbx_description
1 polymer ?
#
loop_
_entity_poly.entity_id
_entity_poly.type
_entity_poly.pdbx_seq_one_letter_code
_entity_poly.pdbx_strand_id
1 'polypeptide(L)'
;GSGFAVAGDATLPEDAKRVAQSAADAMGGIDLMFYVAGYGVLQPISETDPDVWANVYRVNVLGANLAASAALGHMDRDGICAFMSSRTVGDANALFGSYSASKAALDQCIRTWRVEHPDRRFIRVVMGNSQPTEFANQMGLDLLGDALEAWQQQAIPSAMTESDDVGLLLAQSFGVALDHPDIDSSELKLDAREA
;
A
#
# COMPACT_ATOMS: atom_id res chain seq x y z
N GLY A 1 0.69 2.72 -23.99
CA GLY A 1 1.63 3.44 -23.12
C GLY A 1 3.01 2.82 -23.18
N SER A 2 4.03 3.55 -22.76
CA SER A 2 5.40 3.06 -22.57
C SER A 2 5.70 2.96 -21.09
N GLY A 3 6.48 1.95 -20.68
CA GLY A 3 6.91 1.76 -19.30
C GLY A 3 8.44 1.70 -19.23
N PHE A 4 8.99 2.12 -18.11
CA PHE A 4 10.39 1.97 -17.79
C PHE A 4 10.53 1.58 -16.30
N ALA A 5 11.64 0.96 -15.95
CA ALA A 5 11.92 0.52 -14.58
C ALA A 5 13.12 1.27 -14.02
N VAL A 6 13.01 1.68 -12.76
CA VAL A 6 14.09 2.28 -11.98
C VAL A 6 14.25 1.46 -10.70
N ALA A 7 15.41 0.82 -10.54
CA ALA A 7 15.70 0.08 -9.31
C ALA A 7 15.95 1.04 -8.15
N GLY A 8 15.44 0.70 -6.95
CA GLY A 8 15.65 1.48 -5.74
C GLY A 8 15.14 0.76 -4.50
N ASP A 9 15.75 1.05 -3.35
CA ASP A 9 15.26 0.64 -2.04
C ASP A 9 14.31 1.73 -1.52
N ALA A 10 13.03 1.41 -1.43
CA ALA A 10 12.00 2.35 -0.96
C ALA A 10 12.25 2.84 0.49
N THR A 11 13.10 2.17 1.25
CA THR A 11 13.41 2.53 2.64
C THR A 11 14.56 3.53 2.77
N LEU A 12 15.20 3.89 1.65
CA LEU A 12 16.33 4.84 1.60
C LEU A 12 15.89 6.19 1.01
N PRO A 13 16.08 7.31 1.73
CA PRO A 13 15.68 8.64 1.26
C PRO A 13 16.30 9.07 -0.06
N GLU A 14 17.56 8.70 -0.29
CA GLU A 14 18.29 9.00 -1.54
C GLU A 14 17.72 8.24 -2.73
N ASP A 15 17.30 6.99 -2.53
CA ASP A 15 16.68 6.19 -3.59
C ASP A 15 15.26 6.68 -3.90
N ALA A 16 14.46 7.04 -2.90
CA ALA A 16 13.15 7.62 -3.12
C ALA A 16 13.23 8.89 -3.98
N LYS A 17 14.18 9.79 -3.66
CA LYS A 17 14.41 11.02 -4.44
C LYS A 17 14.87 10.72 -5.86
N ARG A 18 15.83 9.81 -6.02
CA ARG A 18 16.38 9.41 -7.33
C ARG A 18 15.30 8.77 -8.21
N VAL A 19 14.47 7.91 -7.66
CA VAL A 19 13.37 7.26 -8.39
C VAL A 19 12.34 8.30 -8.82
N ALA A 20 11.91 9.19 -7.94
CA ALA A 20 10.96 10.26 -8.25
C ALA A 20 11.50 11.21 -9.33
N GLN A 21 12.77 11.63 -9.23
CA GLN A 21 13.41 12.46 -10.26
C GLN A 21 13.47 11.75 -11.62
N SER A 22 13.90 10.48 -11.63
CA SER A 22 13.96 9.68 -12.87
C SER A 22 12.59 9.52 -13.53
N ALA A 23 11.54 9.35 -12.71
CA ALA A 23 10.17 9.26 -13.19
C ALA A 23 9.71 10.60 -13.79
N ALA A 24 9.94 11.70 -13.10
CA ALA A 24 9.60 13.03 -13.59
C ALA A 24 10.33 13.40 -14.88
N ASP A 25 11.62 13.11 -14.97
CA ASP A 25 12.43 13.36 -16.19
C ASP A 25 11.90 12.57 -17.39
N ALA A 26 11.47 11.33 -17.17
CA ALA A 26 10.99 10.47 -18.25
C ALA A 26 9.56 10.78 -18.70
N MET A 27 8.71 11.27 -17.79
CA MET A 27 7.27 11.50 -18.05
C MET A 27 6.91 12.98 -18.18
N GLY A 28 7.81 13.90 -17.81
CA GLY A 28 7.55 15.35 -17.80
C GLY A 28 6.84 15.84 -16.54
N GLY A 29 6.78 15.02 -15.49
CA GLY A 29 6.12 15.26 -14.22
C GLY A 29 5.54 13.97 -13.64
N ILE A 30 4.86 14.06 -12.52
CA ILE A 30 4.18 12.93 -11.86
C ILE A 30 2.73 13.32 -11.59
N ASP A 31 1.77 12.70 -12.28
CA ASP A 31 0.34 12.90 -12.02
C ASP A 31 -0.17 12.00 -10.90
N LEU A 32 0.39 10.78 -10.84
CA LEU A 32 0.03 9.76 -9.86
C LEU A 32 1.26 9.06 -9.31
N MET A 33 1.41 9.05 -7.99
CA MET A 33 2.29 8.14 -7.26
C MET A 33 1.44 7.07 -6.58
N PHE A 34 1.71 5.80 -6.82
CA PHE A 34 1.03 4.70 -6.14
C PHE A 34 2.05 3.81 -5.41
N TYR A 35 2.04 3.87 -4.09
CA TYR A 35 2.89 3.03 -3.25
C TYR A 35 2.24 1.68 -2.98
N VAL A 36 2.77 0.64 -3.60
CA VAL A 36 2.26 -0.75 -3.50
C VAL A 36 3.18 -1.63 -2.66
N ALA A 37 4.46 -1.25 -2.50
CA ALA A 37 5.42 -2.04 -1.75
C ALA A 37 4.90 -2.34 -0.33
N GLY A 38 5.08 -3.58 0.10
CA GLY A 38 4.65 -4.02 1.41
C GLY A 38 5.42 -5.24 1.87
N TYR A 39 5.58 -5.34 3.18
CA TYR A 39 6.24 -6.46 3.85
C TYR A 39 5.42 -6.89 5.06
N GLY A 40 5.26 -8.19 5.25
CA GLY A 40 4.54 -8.75 6.40
C GLY A 40 5.07 -10.13 6.75
N VAL A 41 5.01 -10.48 8.02
CA VAL A 41 5.46 -11.76 8.57
C VAL A 41 4.38 -12.32 9.47
N LEU A 42 4.17 -13.63 9.40
CA LEU A 42 3.30 -14.36 10.33
C LEU A 42 4.08 -14.72 11.58
N GLN A 43 3.73 -14.11 12.69
CA GLN A 43 4.29 -14.41 14.01
C GLN A 43 3.28 -14.08 15.11
N PRO A 44 3.24 -14.83 16.22
CA PRO A 44 2.51 -14.39 17.41
C PRO A 44 3.01 -13.01 17.84
N ILE A 45 2.09 -12.11 18.17
CA ILE A 45 2.46 -10.72 18.51
C ILE A 45 3.41 -10.63 19.71
N SER A 46 3.28 -11.58 20.66
CA SER A 46 4.15 -11.67 21.83
C SER A 46 5.57 -12.17 21.53
N GLU A 47 5.78 -12.78 20.37
CA GLU A 47 7.05 -13.42 19.98
C GLU A 47 7.68 -12.73 18.76
N THR A 48 7.02 -11.69 18.24
CA THR A 48 7.53 -10.96 17.07
C THR A 48 8.84 -10.24 17.45
N ASP A 49 9.92 -10.61 16.76
CA ASP A 49 11.24 -10.03 16.95
C ASP A 49 11.23 -8.51 16.71
N PRO A 50 11.93 -7.70 17.54
CA PRO A 50 12.04 -6.26 17.35
C PRO A 50 12.56 -5.84 15.96
N ASP A 51 13.48 -6.61 15.36
CA ASP A 51 14.00 -6.31 14.02
C ASP A 51 12.95 -6.57 12.95
N VAL A 52 12.08 -7.57 13.13
CA VAL A 52 10.91 -7.79 12.26
C VAL A 52 9.96 -6.62 12.35
N TRP A 53 9.62 -6.14 13.56
CA TRP A 53 8.82 -4.95 13.77
C TRP A 53 9.43 -3.75 13.02
N ALA A 54 10.71 -3.49 13.25
CA ALA A 54 11.41 -2.37 12.62
C ALA A 54 11.39 -2.45 11.09
N ASN A 55 11.60 -3.64 10.51
CA ASN A 55 11.60 -3.83 9.08
C ASN A 55 10.21 -3.66 8.46
N VAL A 56 9.16 -4.22 9.10
CA VAL A 56 7.77 -4.04 8.65
C VAL A 56 7.41 -2.55 8.62
N TYR A 57 7.73 -1.80 9.67
CA TYR A 57 7.48 -0.36 9.71
C TYR A 57 8.33 0.43 8.74
N ARG A 58 9.58 0.02 8.55
CA ARG A 58 10.49 0.66 7.58
C ARG A 58 9.94 0.57 6.17
N VAL A 59 9.47 -0.61 5.74
CA VAL A 59 8.90 -0.78 4.41
C VAL A 59 7.52 -0.13 4.31
N ASN A 60 6.59 -0.50 5.20
CA ASN A 60 5.17 -0.16 5.02
C ASN A 60 4.85 1.30 5.37
N VAL A 61 5.59 1.91 6.29
CA VAL A 61 5.32 3.28 6.77
C VAL A 61 6.36 4.26 6.27
N LEU A 62 7.64 4.05 6.63
CA LEU A 62 8.70 4.98 6.25
C LEU A 62 8.84 5.07 4.73
N GLY A 63 8.92 3.93 4.04
CA GLY A 63 9.05 3.89 2.58
C GLY A 63 7.91 4.60 1.86
N ALA A 64 6.67 4.39 2.31
CA ALA A 64 5.50 5.07 1.76
C ALA A 64 5.58 6.59 1.92
N ASN A 65 5.99 7.06 3.10
CA ASN A 65 6.15 8.50 3.36
C ASN A 65 7.32 9.11 2.58
N LEU A 66 8.43 8.39 2.41
CA LEU A 66 9.56 8.82 1.60
C LEU A 66 9.17 8.95 0.12
N ALA A 67 8.44 7.97 -0.41
CA ALA A 67 7.95 7.99 -1.79
C ALA A 67 7.01 9.19 -2.02
N ALA A 68 6.04 9.42 -1.12
CA ALA A 68 5.14 10.56 -1.21
C ALA A 68 5.90 11.89 -1.15
N SER A 69 6.78 12.05 -0.15
CA SER A 69 7.58 13.28 0.00
C SER A 69 8.44 13.57 -1.22
N ALA A 70 9.03 12.53 -1.85
CA ALA A 70 9.82 12.70 -3.05
C ALA A 70 8.95 13.04 -4.28
N ALA A 71 7.80 12.38 -4.44
CA ALA A 71 6.90 12.59 -5.57
C ALA A 71 6.27 14.00 -5.58
N LEU A 72 5.93 14.55 -4.41
CA LEU A 72 5.29 15.87 -4.29
C LEU A 72 6.09 17.00 -4.94
N GLY A 73 7.42 16.92 -4.94
CA GLY A 73 8.29 17.89 -5.58
C GLY A 73 8.18 17.94 -7.11
N HIS A 74 7.54 16.93 -7.70
CA HIS A 74 7.39 16.74 -9.16
C HIS A 74 5.92 16.66 -9.61
N MET A 75 5.00 16.91 -8.67
CA MET A 75 3.56 16.90 -8.94
C MET A 75 3.01 18.31 -9.08
N ASP A 76 2.16 18.50 -10.08
CA ASP A 76 1.33 19.69 -10.16
C ASP A 76 0.18 19.64 -9.14
N ARG A 77 -0.55 20.74 -9.03
CA ARG A 77 -1.78 20.83 -8.25
C ARG A 77 -2.75 19.72 -8.69
N ASP A 78 -3.47 19.15 -7.72
CA ASP A 78 -4.42 18.05 -7.91
C ASP A 78 -3.80 16.69 -8.28
N GLY A 79 -2.47 16.56 -8.23
CA GLY A 79 -1.78 15.27 -8.32
C GLY A 79 -2.22 14.29 -7.23
N ILE A 80 -2.11 13.01 -7.50
CA ILE A 80 -2.59 11.94 -6.62
C ILE A 80 -1.43 11.17 -6.00
N CYS A 81 -1.42 11.04 -4.67
CA CYS A 81 -0.62 10.06 -3.95
C CYS A 81 -1.56 8.96 -3.44
N ALA A 82 -1.45 7.76 -3.99
CA ALA A 82 -2.20 6.59 -3.56
C ALA A 82 -1.33 5.62 -2.77
N PHE A 83 -1.92 4.93 -1.79
CA PHE A 83 -1.21 4.02 -0.90
C PHE A 83 -1.98 2.73 -0.72
N MET A 84 -1.30 1.60 -0.88
CA MET A 84 -1.86 0.28 -0.61
C MET A 84 -1.94 0.06 0.90
N SER A 85 -3.15 0.19 1.44
CA SER A 85 -3.53 -0.21 2.78
C SER A 85 -4.06 -1.65 2.79
N SER A 86 -4.67 -2.08 3.86
CA SER A 86 -5.17 -3.44 4.00
C SER A 86 -6.47 -3.48 4.77
N ARG A 87 -7.31 -4.45 4.46
CA ARG A 87 -8.49 -4.81 5.25
C ARG A 87 -8.13 -5.16 6.70
N THR A 88 -6.94 -5.72 6.92
CA THR A 88 -6.44 -6.10 8.26
C THR A 88 -6.38 -4.95 9.26
N VAL A 89 -6.47 -3.69 8.79
CA VAL A 89 -6.57 -2.52 9.69
C VAL A 89 -7.89 -2.54 10.49
N GLY A 90 -8.98 -3.02 9.88
CA GLY A 90 -10.28 -3.17 10.54
C GLY A 90 -10.44 -4.49 11.27
N ASP A 91 -9.66 -5.50 10.90
CA ASP A 91 -9.73 -6.86 11.42
C ASP A 91 -8.53 -7.14 12.33
N ALA A 92 -8.71 -7.94 13.36
CA ALA A 92 -7.62 -8.38 14.25
C ALA A 92 -7.11 -9.75 13.80
N ASN A 93 -6.39 -9.82 12.70
CA ASN A 93 -5.86 -11.06 12.16
C ASN A 93 -4.81 -11.67 13.10
N ALA A 94 -5.09 -12.85 13.65
CA ALA A 94 -4.12 -13.59 14.46
C ALA A 94 -2.81 -13.81 13.69
N LEU A 95 -1.69 -13.83 14.37
CA LEU A 95 -0.33 -13.99 13.82
C LEU A 95 0.13 -12.87 12.85
N PHE A 96 -0.69 -11.84 12.62
CA PHE A 96 -0.40 -10.79 11.64
C PHE A 96 -0.34 -9.38 12.26
N GLY A 97 -0.05 -9.32 13.56
CA GLY A 97 -0.13 -8.11 14.38
C GLY A 97 0.82 -6.99 13.91
N SER A 98 2.08 -7.30 13.61
CA SER A 98 3.06 -6.29 13.16
C SER A 98 2.66 -5.65 11.83
N TYR A 99 2.18 -6.45 10.88
CA TYR A 99 1.70 -5.97 9.60
C TYR A 99 0.46 -5.07 9.75
N SER A 100 -0.58 -5.57 10.45
CA SER A 100 -1.83 -4.82 10.64
C SER A 100 -1.58 -3.48 11.34
N ALA A 101 -0.73 -3.47 12.38
CA ALA A 101 -0.33 -2.25 13.06
C ALA A 101 0.41 -1.27 12.15
N SER A 102 1.30 -1.76 11.27
CA SER A 102 1.99 -0.90 10.30
C SER A 102 1.05 -0.27 9.28
N LYS A 103 0.05 -1.03 8.80
CA LYS A 103 -0.97 -0.50 7.88
C LYS A 103 -1.90 0.51 8.56
N ALA A 104 -2.22 0.31 9.84
CA ALA A 104 -2.95 1.31 10.64
C ALA A 104 -2.13 2.59 10.82
N ALA A 105 -0.83 2.48 11.06
CA ALA A 105 0.06 3.64 11.12
C ALA A 105 0.14 4.38 9.77
N LEU A 106 0.24 3.66 8.65
CA LEU A 106 0.18 4.25 7.32
C LEU A 106 -1.14 5.00 7.09
N ASP A 107 -2.27 4.40 7.46
CA ASP A 107 -3.59 5.05 7.33
C ASP A 107 -3.65 6.38 8.10
N GLN A 108 -3.01 6.45 9.28
CA GLN A 108 -2.92 7.70 10.02
C GLN A 108 -2.01 8.72 9.32
N CYS A 109 -0.90 8.29 8.73
CA CYS A 109 -0.04 9.17 7.92
C CYS A 109 -0.82 9.77 6.73
N ILE A 110 -1.60 8.95 6.01
CA ILE A 110 -2.42 9.41 4.88
C ILE A 110 -3.39 10.52 5.31
N ARG A 111 -4.04 10.38 6.47
CA ARG A 111 -4.91 11.44 7.01
C ARG A 111 -4.16 12.74 7.28
N THR A 112 -2.92 12.64 7.79
CA THR A 112 -2.07 13.81 8.06
C THR A 112 -1.64 14.48 6.75
N TRP A 113 -1.21 13.70 5.76
CA TRP A 113 -0.88 14.20 4.42
C TRP A 113 -2.02 15.02 3.80
N ARG A 114 -3.26 14.56 3.92
CA ARG A 114 -4.45 15.27 3.42
C ARG A 114 -4.66 16.63 4.08
N VAL A 115 -4.34 16.75 5.36
CA VAL A 115 -4.49 18.01 6.10
C VAL A 115 -3.35 18.98 5.77
N GLU A 116 -2.13 18.49 5.63
CA GLU A 116 -0.94 19.30 5.39
C GLU A 116 -0.80 19.74 3.93
N HIS A 117 -1.38 18.99 2.98
CA HIS A 117 -1.31 19.25 1.54
C HIS A 117 -2.69 19.27 0.89
N PRO A 118 -3.53 20.28 1.21
CA PRO A 118 -4.92 20.35 0.71
C PRO A 118 -5.02 20.61 -0.80
N ASP A 119 -3.92 20.93 -1.44
CA ASP A 119 -3.78 21.11 -2.89
C ASP A 119 -3.36 19.85 -3.64
N ARG A 120 -3.32 18.71 -2.96
CA ARG A 120 -3.03 17.37 -3.49
C ARG A 120 -4.09 16.39 -3.01
N ARG A 121 -4.25 15.29 -3.72
CA ARG A 121 -5.20 14.22 -3.37
C ARG A 121 -4.45 13.00 -2.83
N PHE A 122 -4.90 12.48 -1.70
CA PHE A 122 -4.30 11.31 -1.06
C PHE A 122 -5.35 10.23 -0.93
N ILE A 123 -5.14 9.09 -1.60
CA ILE A 123 -6.10 8.00 -1.70
C ILE A 123 -5.59 6.79 -0.92
N ARG A 124 -6.40 6.31 -0.01
CA ARG A 124 -6.21 5.03 0.67
C ARG A 124 -6.82 3.92 -0.16
N VAL A 125 -6.04 2.95 -0.61
CA VAL A 125 -6.53 1.74 -1.27
C VAL A 125 -6.58 0.61 -0.27
N VAL A 126 -7.76 0.26 0.20
CA VAL A 126 -7.98 -0.84 1.15
C VAL A 126 -8.12 -2.14 0.37
N MET A 127 -7.12 -3.00 0.50
CA MET A 127 -7.06 -4.26 -0.22
C MET A 127 -7.43 -5.44 0.66
N GLY A 128 -8.34 -6.28 0.18
CA GLY A 128 -8.60 -7.60 0.72
C GLY A 128 -7.57 -8.65 0.26
N ASN A 129 -7.96 -9.92 0.30
CA ASN A 129 -7.09 -10.99 -0.18
C ASN A 129 -6.99 -10.96 -1.72
N SER A 130 -5.78 -11.10 -2.25
CA SER A 130 -5.52 -11.13 -3.70
C SER A 130 -4.46 -12.16 -4.05
N GLN A 131 -4.62 -12.77 -5.24
CA GLN A 131 -3.69 -13.75 -5.80
C GLN A 131 -3.59 -13.60 -7.33
N PRO A 132 -2.50 -14.09 -7.96
CA PRO A 132 -1.23 -14.41 -7.33
C PRO A 132 -0.49 -13.14 -6.89
N THR A 133 0.21 -13.20 -5.77
CA THR A 133 1.09 -12.12 -5.32
C THR A 133 2.36 -12.70 -4.70
N GLU A 134 3.47 -11.99 -4.84
CA GLU A 134 4.73 -12.37 -4.18
C GLU A 134 4.73 -12.07 -2.67
N PHE A 135 3.75 -11.32 -2.20
CA PHE A 135 3.64 -10.94 -0.79
C PHE A 135 3.59 -12.15 0.13
N ALA A 136 2.83 -13.20 -0.24
CA ALA A 136 2.73 -14.44 0.53
C ALA A 136 4.07 -15.16 0.69
N ASN A 137 4.98 -15.06 -0.29
CA ASN A 137 6.29 -15.71 -0.25
C ASN A 137 7.21 -15.17 0.87
N GLN A 138 6.91 -13.99 1.38
CA GLN A 138 7.69 -13.30 2.40
C GLN A 138 7.13 -13.51 3.82
N MET A 139 5.94 -14.11 3.95
CA MET A 139 5.20 -14.16 5.23
C MET A 139 5.73 -15.19 6.22
N GLY A 140 6.59 -16.13 5.80
CA GLY A 140 6.98 -17.27 6.63
C GLY A 140 5.90 -18.35 6.60
N LEU A 141 6.00 -19.27 5.62
CA LEU A 141 4.93 -20.25 5.33
C LEU A 141 4.73 -21.30 6.41
N ASP A 142 5.68 -21.45 7.35
CA ASP A 142 5.61 -22.42 8.43
C ASP A 142 4.38 -22.21 9.36
N LEU A 143 3.96 -20.97 9.53
CA LEU A 143 2.78 -20.60 10.33
C LEU A 143 1.53 -20.33 9.50
N LEU A 144 1.57 -20.50 8.18
CA LEU A 144 0.44 -20.18 7.32
C LEU A 144 -0.78 -21.04 7.64
N GLY A 145 -0.59 -22.34 7.93
CA GLY A 145 -1.68 -23.25 8.30
C GLY A 145 -2.38 -22.78 9.58
N ASP A 146 -1.62 -22.46 10.61
CA ASP A 146 -2.14 -21.99 11.91
C ASP A 146 -2.85 -20.63 11.75
N ALA A 147 -2.30 -19.75 10.92
CA ALA A 147 -2.91 -18.46 10.62
C ALA A 147 -4.26 -18.63 9.92
N LEU A 148 -4.33 -19.47 8.88
CA LEU A 148 -5.57 -19.72 8.14
C LEU A 148 -6.66 -20.33 9.04
N GLU A 149 -6.30 -21.29 9.89
CA GLU A 149 -7.23 -21.88 10.87
C GLU A 149 -7.75 -20.82 11.85
N ALA A 150 -6.86 -20.00 12.43
CA ALA A 150 -7.24 -18.92 13.32
C ALA A 150 -8.14 -17.88 12.63
N TRP A 151 -7.83 -17.50 11.39
CA TRP A 151 -8.65 -16.55 10.62
C TRP A 151 -10.03 -17.11 10.27
N GLN A 152 -10.11 -18.40 9.98
CA GLN A 152 -11.41 -19.07 9.80
C GLN A 152 -12.24 -19.05 11.07
N GLN A 153 -11.65 -19.32 12.24
CA GLN A 153 -12.32 -19.23 13.54
C GLN A 153 -12.75 -17.79 13.86
N GLN A 154 -12.02 -16.81 13.40
CA GLN A 154 -12.35 -15.38 13.51
C GLN A 154 -13.41 -14.92 12.48
N ALA A 155 -13.90 -15.80 11.61
CA ALA A 155 -14.80 -15.50 10.51
C ALA A 155 -14.24 -14.43 9.53
N ILE A 156 -12.90 -14.39 9.36
CA ILE A 156 -12.27 -13.51 8.38
C ILE A 156 -12.53 -14.07 6.98
N PRO A 157 -13.05 -13.26 6.04
CA PRO A 157 -13.33 -13.71 4.68
C PRO A 157 -12.10 -14.31 4.00
N SER A 158 -12.26 -15.48 3.38
CA SER A 158 -11.20 -16.21 2.69
C SER A 158 -11.22 -16.04 1.16
N ALA A 159 -12.27 -15.43 0.61
CA ALA A 159 -12.39 -15.18 -0.82
C ALA A 159 -11.22 -14.31 -1.31
N MET A 160 -10.75 -14.59 -2.53
CA MET A 160 -9.60 -13.91 -3.14
C MET A 160 -10.01 -13.24 -4.44
N THR A 161 -9.41 -12.08 -4.72
CA THR A 161 -9.49 -11.42 -6.02
C THR A 161 -8.31 -11.83 -6.90
N GLU A 162 -8.47 -11.77 -8.21
CA GLU A 162 -7.36 -11.90 -9.14
C GLU A 162 -6.59 -10.57 -9.23
N SER A 163 -5.26 -10.62 -9.07
CA SER A 163 -4.41 -9.42 -9.01
C SER A 163 -4.47 -8.59 -10.30
N ASP A 164 -4.59 -9.23 -11.46
CA ASP A 164 -4.71 -8.54 -12.75
C ASP A 164 -6.01 -7.75 -12.86
N ASP A 165 -7.13 -8.31 -12.40
CA ASP A 165 -8.43 -7.63 -12.39
C ASP A 165 -8.41 -6.43 -11.44
N VAL A 166 -7.77 -6.59 -10.27
CA VAL A 166 -7.54 -5.49 -9.32
C VAL A 166 -6.70 -4.39 -9.95
N GLY A 167 -5.60 -4.76 -10.61
CA GLY A 167 -4.72 -3.81 -11.30
C GLY A 167 -5.46 -3.01 -12.38
N LEU A 168 -6.27 -3.68 -13.18
CA LEU A 168 -7.10 -3.04 -14.21
C LEU A 168 -8.13 -2.07 -13.59
N LEU A 169 -8.83 -2.51 -12.54
CA LEU A 169 -9.82 -1.67 -11.86
C LEU A 169 -9.18 -0.43 -11.23
N LEU A 170 -8.02 -0.59 -10.58
CA LEU A 170 -7.29 0.54 -10.01
C LEU A 170 -6.80 1.52 -11.08
N ALA A 171 -6.24 1.02 -12.19
CA ALA A 171 -5.80 1.87 -13.29
C ALA A 171 -6.95 2.71 -13.87
N GLN A 172 -8.13 2.10 -14.06
CA GLN A 172 -9.33 2.81 -14.53
C GLN A 172 -9.83 3.82 -13.49
N SER A 173 -9.85 3.44 -12.20
CA SER A 173 -10.30 4.32 -11.11
C SER A 173 -9.40 5.55 -10.97
N PHE A 174 -8.09 5.37 -11.03
CA PHE A 174 -7.13 6.48 -11.00
C PHE A 174 -7.23 7.35 -12.24
N GLY A 175 -7.43 6.76 -13.44
CA GLY A 175 -7.66 7.51 -14.68
C GLY A 175 -8.87 8.43 -14.55
N VAL A 176 -10.01 7.89 -14.10
CA VAL A 176 -11.22 8.70 -13.86
C VAL A 176 -10.96 9.78 -12.80
N ALA A 177 -10.25 9.46 -11.72
CA ALA A 177 -9.91 10.45 -10.69
C ALA A 177 -9.04 11.58 -11.22
N LEU A 178 -8.10 11.32 -12.13
CA LEU A 178 -7.27 12.34 -12.77
C LEU A 178 -8.09 13.23 -13.72
N ASP A 179 -9.01 12.64 -14.46
CA ASP A 179 -9.90 13.37 -15.39
C ASP A 179 -10.94 14.27 -14.66
N HIS A 180 -11.19 13.99 -13.36
CA HIS A 180 -12.17 14.72 -12.55
C HIS A 180 -11.55 15.28 -11.26
N PRO A 181 -10.69 16.30 -11.34
CA PRO A 181 -9.98 16.85 -10.19
C PRO A 181 -10.89 17.48 -9.13
N ASP A 182 -12.10 17.89 -9.51
CA ASP A 182 -13.10 18.46 -8.58
C ASP A 182 -13.70 17.42 -7.63
N ILE A 183 -13.48 16.12 -7.89
CA ILE A 183 -13.98 15.03 -7.06
C ILE A 183 -12.83 14.47 -6.20
N ASP A 184 -12.95 14.64 -4.90
CA ASP A 184 -11.99 14.06 -3.94
C ASP A 184 -12.41 12.65 -3.52
N SER A 185 -11.76 11.63 -4.11
CA SER A 185 -11.88 10.25 -3.67
C SER A 185 -10.83 9.96 -2.60
N SER A 186 -11.24 9.79 -1.36
CA SER A 186 -10.31 9.54 -0.25
C SER A 186 -10.00 8.07 -0.01
N GLU A 187 -10.84 7.17 -0.51
CA GLU A 187 -10.72 5.73 -0.30
C GLU A 187 -11.26 4.94 -1.48
N LEU A 188 -10.52 3.89 -1.84
CA LEU A 188 -10.99 2.80 -2.70
C LEU A 188 -10.90 1.50 -1.89
N LYS A 189 -12.01 0.80 -1.73
CA LYS A 189 -12.04 -0.49 -1.04
C LYS A 189 -12.33 -1.60 -2.03
N LEU A 190 -11.41 -2.56 -2.10
CA LEU A 190 -11.44 -3.70 -3.02
C LEU A 190 -11.39 -4.99 -2.22
N ASP A 191 -12.44 -5.77 -2.30
CA ASP A 191 -12.57 -7.05 -1.62
C ASP A 191 -13.23 -8.08 -2.54
N ALA A 192 -12.93 -9.34 -2.36
CA ALA A 192 -13.64 -10.39 -3.07
C ALA A 192 -15.08 -10.49 -2.57
N ARG A 193 -16.01 -10.76 -3.48
CA ARG A 193 -17.40 -11.06 -3.09
C ARG A 193 -17.45 -12.46 -2.51
N GLU A 194 -18.02 -12.59 -1.34
CA GLU A 194 -18.41 -13.90 -0.81
C GLU A 194 -19.60 -14.42 -1.62
N ALA A 195 -19.54 -15.71 -1.97
CA ALA A 195 -20.59 -16.38 -2.73
C ALA A 195 -21.79 -16.75 -1.84
#